data_31ace343e3bb612649aac51672d1d02f
#
_entry.id   31ace343e3bb612649aac51672d1d02f
#
_cell.length_a   1.000
_cell.length_b   1.000
_cell.length_c   1.000
_cell.angle_alpha   90.00
_cell.angle_beta   90.00
_cell.angle_gamma   90.00
#
_symmetry.space_group_name_H-M   'P 1'
#
loop_
_entity.id
_entity.type
_entity.pdbx_description
1 polymer ?
#
loop_
_entity_poly.entity_id
_entity_poly.type
_entity_poly.pdbx_seq_one_letter_code
_entity_poly.pdbx_strand_id
1 'polypeptide(L)'
;MWKNYQQLISRYPKISLEEERQLIAKAKKNSKEKAEEVVLRHVGFVIRRIHKKAFPSYLSRFGEDILSEAIFMLYDKIKTYDLEYKDRQGNLKPVRFSSYIWKRIDGFIIDSLKKESQRQQCRESPDWERYQPEVATALS
;
A
#
# COMPACT_ATOMS: atom_id res chain seq x y z
N MET A 1 14.15 7.12 -9.37
CA MET A 1 13.49 6.81 -8.08
C MET A 1 13.28 5.32 -7.89
N TRP A 2 12.53 4.69 -8.78
CA TRP A 2 12.21 3.25 -8.63
C TRP A 2 13.40 2.32 -8.83
N LYS A 3 14.42 2.77 -9.52
CA LYS A 3 15.63 1.98 -9.75
C LYS A 3 16.34 1.57 -8.46
N ASN A 4 16.24 2.41 -7.43
CA ASN A 4 16.87 2.13 -6.15
C ASN A 4 16.25 0.91 -5.46
N TYR A 5 15.03 0.57 -5.80
CA TYR A 5 14.32 -0.56 -5.18
C TYR A 5 14.60 -1.89 -5.86
N GLN A 6 15.19 -1.90 -7.07
CA GLN A 6 15.46 -3.14 -7.77
C GLN A 6 16.47 -4.02 -7.03
N GLN A 7 17.51 -3.40 -6.48
CA GLN A 7 18.48 -4.15 -5.67
C GLN A 7 17.83 -4.71 -4.43
N LEU A 8 16.97 -3.93 -3.79
CA LEU A 8 16.22 -4.37 -2.61
C LEU A 8 15.34 -5.56 -2.95
N ILE A 9 14.60 -5.46 -4.05
CA ILE A 9 13.72 -6.53 -4.50
C ILE A 9 14.49 -7.81 -4.78
N SER A 10 15.67 -7.71 -5.39
CA SER A 10 16.48 -8.88 -5.73
C SER A 10 17.05 -9.58 -4.49
N ARG A 11 17.20 -8.87 -3.38
CA ARG A 11 17.66 -9.46 -2.11
C ARG A 11 16.60 -10.34 -1.45
N TYR A 12 15.35 -10.15 -1.82
CA TYR A 12 14.23 -10.84 -1.20
C TYR A 12 13.43 -11.60 -2.25
N PRO A 13 13.98 -12.70 -2.78
CA PRO A 13 13.25 -13.50 -3.76
C PRO A 13 12.03 -14.15 -3.13
N LYS A 14 11.12 -14.59 -3.97
CA LYS A 14 9.89 -15.23 -3.51
C LYS A 14 10.21 -16.49 -2.70
N ILE A 15 9.57 -16.61 -1.56
CA ILE A 15 9.67 -17.80 -0.70
C ILE A 15 8.36 -18.58 -0.76
N SER A 16 8.38 -19.79 -0.23
CA SER A 16 7.19 -20.62 -0.19
C SER A 16 6.15 -20.03 0.76
N LEU A 17 4.90 -20.46 0.60
CA LEU A 17 3.82 -20.03 1.49
C LEU A 17 4.12 -20.42 2.93
N GLU A 18 4.66 -21.60 3.15
CA GLU A 18 4.99 -22.07 4.51
C GLU A 18 6.09 -21.24 5.15
N GLU A 19 7.14 -20.94 4.39
CA GLU A 19 8.22 -20.09 4.86
C GLU A 19 7.70 -18.68 5.20
N GLU A 20 6.82 -18.16 4.36
CA GLU A 20 6.21 -16.85 4.58
C GLU A 20 5.39 -16.85 5.87
N ARG A 21 4.59 -17.89 6.09
CA ARG A 21 3.78 -18.01 7.29
C ARG A 21 4.64 -18.09 8.55
N GLN A 22 5.74 -18.82 8.50
CA GLN A 22 6.69 -18.90 9.61
C GLN A 22 7.31 -17.54 9.91
N LEU A 23 7.67 -16.82 8.85
CA LEU A 23 8.24 -15.48 9.00
C LEU A 23 7.24 -14.52 9.64
N ILE A 24 5.99 -14.55 9.19
CA ILE A 24 4.94 -13.70 9.76
C ILE A 24 4.66 -14.09 11.21
N ALA A 25 4.67 -15.37 11.53
CA ALA A 25 4.50 -15.82 12.91
C ALA A 25 5.55 -15.23 13.84
N LYS A 26 6.80 -15.21 13.41
CA LYS A 26 7.89 -14.59 14.16
C LYS A 26 7.71 -13.09 14.29
N ALA A 27 7.27 -12.45 13.20
CA ALA A 27 7.02 -11.01 13.22
C ALA A 27 5.90 -10.65 14.20
N LYS A 28 4.86 -11.47 14.28
CA LYS A 28 3.74 -11.25 15.20
C LYS A 28 4.15 -11.40 16.66
N LYS A 29 5.25 -12.09 16.93
CA LYS A 29 5.79 -12.23 18.29
C LYS A 29 6.71 -11.07 18.68
N ASN A 30 6.51 -9.91 18.06
CA ASN A 30 7.22 -8.66 18.35
C ASN A 30 8.68 -8.63 17.90
N SER A 31 9.06 -9.44 16.92
CA SER A 31 10.38 -9.33 16.30
C SER A 31 10.35 -8.22 15.25
N LYS A 32 10.96 -7.08 15.56
CA LYS A 32 11.05 -5.96 14.62
C LYS A 32 11.81 -6.36 13.36
N GLU A 33 12.86 -7.14 13.51
CA GLU A 33 13.66 -7.60 12.40
C GLU A 33 12.86 -8.46 11.43
N LYS A 34 12.04 -9.38 11.97
CA LYS A 34 11.22 -10.24 11.12
C LYS A 34 10.07 -9.49 10.48
N ALA A 35 9.48 -8.54 11.19
CA ALA A 35 8.46 -7.67 10.62
C ALA A 35 9.04 -6.85 9.47
N GLU A 36 10.21 -6.30 9.63
CA GLU A 36 10.89 -5.57 8.57
C GLU A 36 11.15 -6.47 7.36
N GLU A 37 11.57 -7.70 7.58
CA GLU A 37 11.79 -8.63 6.48
C GLU A 37 10.49 -8.91 5.71
N VAL A 38 9.37 -9.11 6.40
CA VAL A 38 8.07 -9.29 5.74
C VAL A 38 7.75 -8.09 4.86
N VAL A 39 7.92 -6.88 5.39
CA VAL A 39 7.64 -5.65 4.66
C VAL A 39 8.57 -5.55 3.44
N LEU A 40 9.87 -5.77 3.62
CA LEU A 40 10.83 -5.65 2.52
C LEU A 40 10.55 -6.66 1.40
N ARG A 41 10.09 -7.84 1.74
CA ARG A 41 9.72 -8.85 0.74
C ARG A 41 8.48 -8.44 -0.08
N HIS A 42 7.71 -7.48 0.40
CA HIS A 42 6.49 -7.05 -0.28
C HIS A 42 6.58 -5.65 -0.89
N VAL A 43 7.72 -4.97 -0.76
CA VAL A 43 7.92 -3.65 -1.37
C VAL A 43 7.74 -3.72 -2.89
N GLY A 44 8.31 -4.73 -3.53
CA GLY A 44 8.18 -4.90 -4.98
C GLY A 44 6.73 -5.06 -5.41
N PHE A 45 5.95 -5.81 -4.65
CA PHE A 45 4.52 -5.96 -4.90
C PHE A 45 3.80 -4.62 -4.83
N VAL A 46 4.07 -3.84 -3.78
CA VAL A 46 3.45 -2.52 -3.60
C VAL A 46 3.83 -1.58 -4.75
N ILE A 47 5.09 -1.56 -5.12
CA ILE A 47 5.56 -0.72 -6.24
C ILE A 47 4.81 -1.07 -7.52
N ARG A 48 4.66 -2.36 -7.83
CA ARG A 48 3.92 -2.79 -9.01
C ARG A 48 2.46 -2.33 -8.96
N ARG A 49 1.83 -2.38 -7.79
CA ARG A 49 0.45 -1.93 -7.65
C ARG A 49 0.34 -0.41 -7.84
N ILE A 50 1.29 0.35 -7.30
CA ILE A 50 1.31 1.80 -7.50
C ILE A 50 1.44 2.14 -8.99
N HIS A 51 2.38 1.49 -9.68
CA HIS A 51 2.56 1.71 -11.11
C HIS A 51 1.33 1.35 -11.92
N LYS A 52 0.62 0.31 -11.51
CA LYS A 52 -0.58 -0.13 -12.24
C LYS A 52 -1.76 0.83 -12.05
N LYS A 53 -1.86 1.47 -10.89
CA LYS A 53 -3.02 2.30 -10.55
C LYS A 53 -2.79 3.78 -10.76
N ALA A 54 -1.55 4.24 -10.75
CA ALA A 54 -1.25 5.67 -10.81
C ALA A 54 -0.78 6.09 -12.21
N PHE A 55 -1.17 7.30 -12.61
CA PHE A 55 -0.67 7.89 -13.84
C PHE A 55 0.80 8.30 -13.68
N PRO A 56 1.60 8.29 -14.77
CA PRO A 56 3.02 8.66 -14.67
C PRO A 56 3.27 10.02 -14.03
N SER A 57 2.41 10.99 -14.28
CA SER A 57 2.55 12.32 -13.69
C SER A 57 2.44 12.29 -12.16
N TYR A 58 1.57 11.43 -11.63
CA TYR A 58 1.44 11.27 -10.19
C TYR A 58 2.62 10.50 -9.61
N LEU A 59 3.14 9.52 -10.35
CA LEU A 59 4.27 8.74 -9.89
C LEU A 59 5.51 9.60 -9.65
N SER A 60 5.78 10.55 -10.54
CA SER A 60 6.94 11.40 -10.40
C SER A 60 6.82 12.39 -9.23
N ARG A 61 5.60 12.80 -8.89
CA ARG A 61 5.37 13.80 -7.83
C ARG A 61 5.07 13.17 -6.47
N PHE A 62 4.31 12.09 -6.43
CA PHE A 62 3.77 11.56 -5.19
C PHE A 62 4.09 10.09 -4.94
N GLY A 63 4.77 9.43 -5.88
CA GLY A 63 5.01 8.00 -5.79
C GLY A 63 5.75 7.58 -4.53
N GLU A 64 6.76 8.36 -4.12
CA GLU A 64 7.51 8.03 -2.91
C GLU A 64 6.68 8.21 -1.65
N ASP A 65 5.86 9.24 -1.60
CA ASP A 65 4.98 9.47 -0.45
C ASP A 65 3.96 8.35 -0.32
N ILE A 66 3.37 7.94 -1.45
CA ILE A 66 2.41 6.83 -1.47
C ILE A 66 3.08 5.54 -1.01
N LEU A 67 4.30 5.29 -1.49
CA LEU A 67 5.04 4.10 -1.10
C LEU A 67 5.35 4.10 0.40
N SER A 68 5.80 5.23 0.93
CA SER A 68 6.11 5.34 2.36
C SER A 68 4.89 5.04 3.23
N GLU A 69 3.75 5.61 2.88
CA GLU A 69 2.51 5.36 3.62
C GLU A 69 2.04 3.92 3.49
N ALA A 70 2.20 3.33 2.28
CA ALA A 70 1.86 1.93 2.08
C ALA A 70 2.73 1.00 2.93
N ILE A 71 4.00 1.34 3.09
CA ILE A 71 4.91 0.56 3.94
C ILE A 71 4.41 0.56 5.39
N PHE A 72 4.00 1.70 5.92
CA PHE A 72 3.40 1.75 7.26
C PHE A 72 2.17 0.86 7.36
N MET A 73 1.35 0.86 6.33
CA MET A 73 0.16 0.00 6.29
C MET A 73 0.54 -1.48 6.33
N LEU A 74 1.64 -1.87 5.70
CA LEU A 74 2.10 -3.26 5.74
C LEU A 74 2.42 -3.70 7.17
N TYR A 75 3.06 -2.85 7.94
CA TYR A 75 3.34 -3.18 9.35
C TYR A 75 2.06 -3.43 10.13
N ASP A 76 1.05 -2.60 9.93
CA ASP A 76 -0.24 -2.80 10.58
C ASP A 76 -0.91 -4.10 10.14
N LYS A 77 -0.80 -4.44 8.87
CA LYS A 77 -1.41 -5.65 8.31
C LYS A 77 -0.75 -6.92 8.80
N ILE A 78 0.52 -6.88 9.17
CA ILE A 78 1.17 -8.02 9.80
C ILE A 78 0.48 -8.36 11.13
N LYS A 79 0.13 -7.35 11.90
CA LYS A 79 -0.52 -7.54 13.20
C LYS A 79 -1.90 -8.20 13.07
N THR A 80 -2.61 -7.91 12.01
CA THR A 80 -3.98 -8.42 11.80
C THR A 80 -4.04 -9.67 10.92
N TYR A 81 -2.91 -10.08 10.35
CA TYR A 81 -2.88 -11.28 9.52
C TYR A 81 -3.21 -12.52 10.36
N ASP A 82 -4.20 -13.29 9.88
CA ASP A 82 -4.67 -14.47 10.59
C ASP A 82 -3.95 -15.72 10.10
N LEU A 83 -3.04 -16.23 10.92
CA LEU A 83 -2.29 -17.43 10.61
C LEU A 83 -3.15 -18.70 10.63
N GLU A 84 -4.32 -18.60 11.25
CA GLU A 84 -5.22 -19.75 11.40
C GLU A 84 -6.53 -19.53 10.66
N TYR A 85 -6.48 -18.77 9.58
CA TYR A 85 -7.65 -18.49 8.78
C TYR A 85 -8.28 -19.79 8.26
N LYS A 86 -9.58 -19.92 8.46
CA LYS A 86 -10.34 -21.08 8.04
C LYS A 86 -11.39 -20.68 7.01
N ASP A 87 -11.70 -21.60 6.11
CA ASP A 87 -12.77 -21.39 5.15
C ASP A 87 -14.12 -21.61 5.83
N ARG A 88 -15.20 -21.51 5.06
CA ARG A 88 -16.57 -21.68 5.57
C ARG A 88 -16.84 -23.07 6.14
N GLN A 89 -16.06 -24.06 5.69
CA GLN A 89 -16.19 -25.44 6.13
C GLN A 89 -15.34 -25.76 7.35
N GLY A 90 -14.62 -24.76 7.87
CA GLY A 90 -13.78 -24.94 9.03
C GLY A 90 -12.38 -25.50 8.73
N ASN A 91 -12.03 -25.64 7.47
CA ASN A 91 -10.72 -26.12 7.08
C ASN A 91 -9.70 -24.99 7.05
N LEU A 92 -8.49 -25.27 7.52
CA LEU A 92 -7.41 -24.29 7.49
C LEU A 92 -7.11 -23.93 6.05
N LYS A 93 -7.14 -22.63 5.73
CA LYS A 93 -6.92 -22.12 4.39
C LYS A 93 -5.85 -21.04 4.42
N PRO A 94 -4.57 -21.43 4.29
CA PRO A 94 -3.48 -20.44 4.27
C PRO A 94 -3.60 -19.50 3.08
N VAL A 95 -3.35 -18.20 3.30
CA VAL A 95 -3.44 -17.18 2.29
C VAL A 95 -2.10 -16.45 2.22
N ARG A 96 -1.61 -16.18 1.02
CA ARG A 96 -0.42 -15.36 0.84
C ARG A 96 -0.65 -13.97 1.42
N PHE A 97 0.38 -13.40 2.01
CA PHE A 97 0.29 -12.05 2.56
C PHE A 97 -0.06 -11.05 1.46
N SER A 98 0.50 -11.20 0.27
CA SER A 98 0.16 -10.35 -0.88
C SER A 98 -1.33 -10.40 -1.21
N SER A 99 -1.94 -11.58 -1.17
CA SER A 99 -3.39 -11.73 -1.41
C SER A 99 -4.20 -11.06 -0.32
N TYR A 100 -3.74 -11.16 0.92
CA TYR A 100 -4.41 -10.56 2.07
C TYR A 100 -4.41 -9.03 2.00
N ILE A 101 -3.31 -8.42 1.56
CA ILE A 101 -3.15 -6.97 1.55
C ILE A 101 -3.60 -6.31 0.24
N TRP A 102 -3.77 -7.07 -0.82
CA TRP A 102 -3.96 -6.55 -2.18
C TRP A 102 -5.06 -5.49 -2.27
N LYS A 103 -6.28 -5.84 -1.89
CA LYS A 103 -7.42 -4.91 -2.02
C LYS A 103 -7.22 -3.68 -1.16
N ARG A 104 -6.64 -3.84 0.01
CA ARG A 104 -6.40 -2.74 0.92
C ARG A 104 -5.36 -1.77 0.35
N ILE A 105 -4.31 -2.32 -0.25
CA ILE A 105 -3.26 -1.51 -0.90
C ILE A 105 -3.84 -0.75 -2.09
N ASP A 106 -4.59 -1.43 -2.95
CA ASP A 106 -5.22 -0.78 -4.11
C ASP A 106 -6.18 0.34 -3.67
N GLY A 107 -7.01 0.07 -2.68
CA GLY A 107 -7.92 1.09 -2.16
C GLY A 107 -7.18 2.29 -1.60
N PHE A 108 -6.12 2.05 -0.87
CA PHE A 108 -5.28 3.11 -0.33
C PHE A 108 -4.65 3.96 -1.45
N ILE A 109 -4.11 3.32 -2.48
CA ILE A 109 -3.50 4.03 -3.61
C ILE A 109 -4.56 4.90 -4.32
N ILE A 110 -5.72 4.34 -4.59
CA ILE A 110 -6.79 5.07 -5.26
C ILE A 110 -7.24 6.27 -4.41
N ASP A 111 -7.41 6.08 -3.11
CA ASP A 111 -7.82 7.17 -2.21
C ASP A 111 -6.77 8.27 -2.17
N SER A 112 -5.49 7.91 -2.16
CA SER A 112 -4.40 8.87 -2.16
C SER A 112 -4.40 9.71 -3.44
N LEU A 113 -4.63 9.05 -4.59
CA LEU A 113 -4.70 9.74 -5.88
C LEU A 113 -5.89 10.69 -5.95
N LYS A 114 -7.02 10.28 -5.41
CA LYS A 114 -8.21 11.14 -5.37
C LYS A 114 -7.98 12.38 -4.53
N LYS A 115 -7.34 12.23 -3.39
CA LYS A 115 -7.04 13.36 -2.51
C LYS A 115 -6.10 14.36 -3.19
N GLU A 116 -5.07 13.86 -3.85
CA GLU A 116 -4.14 14.74 -4.56
C GLU A 116 -4.79 15.42 -5.74
N SER A 117 -5.64 14.71 -6.48
CA SER A 117 -6.40 15.29 -7.58
C SER A 117 -7.28 16.43 -7.10
N GLN A 118 -7.98 16.23 -5.99
CA GLN A 118 -8.84 17.27 -5.40
C GLN A 118 -8.04 18.47 -4.96
N ARG A 119 -6.89 18.25 -4.31
CA ARG A 119 -6.03 19.34 -3.88
C ARG A 119 -5.53 20.15 -5.07
N GLN A 120 -5.18 19.48 -6.15
CA GLN A 120 -4.69 20.13 -7.35
C GLN A 120 -5.78 20.94 -8.02
N GLN A 121 -6.99 20.43 -8.09
CA GLN A 121 -8.13 21.17 -8.61
C GLN A 121 -8.39 22.43 -7.81
N CYS A 122 -8.30 22.36 -6.49
CA CYS A 122 -8.47 23.53 -5.63
C CYS A 122 -7.39 24.59 -5.90
N ARG A 123 -6.16 24.17 -6.16
CA ARG A 123 -5.06 25.10 -6.46
C ARG A 123 -5.20 25.73 -7.83
N GLU A 124 -5.74 24.99 -8.78
CA GLU A 124 -5.82 25.44 -10.17
C GLU A 124 -7.11 26.20 -10.48
N SER A 125 -7.99 26.34 -9.52
CA SER A 125 -9.26 27.06 -9.69
C SER A 125 -9.32 28.26 -8.76
N PRO A 126 -8.38 29.19 -8.86
CA PRO A 126 -8.32 30.32 -7.94
C PRO A 126 -9.48 31.28 -8.06
N ASP A 127 -10.13 31.33 -9.22
CA ASP A 127 -11.17 32.31 -9.45
C ASP A 127 -12.42 32.07 -8.64
N TRP A 128 -12.80 30.82 -8.45
CA TRP A 128 -14.00 30.54 -7.69
C TRP A 128 -13.85 30.95 -6.24
N GLU A 129 -12.64 31.05 -5.75
CA GLU A 129 -12.37 31.53 -4.40
C GLU A 129 -12.72 33.00 -4.26
N ARG A 130 -12.57 33.74 -5.34
CA ARG A 130 -12.75 35.19 -5.34
C ARG A 130 -14.14 35.60 -5.76
N TYR A 131 -14.77 34.79 -6.56
CA TYR A 131 -15.96 35.26 -7.22
C TYR A 131 -17.23 35.00 -6.43
N GLN A 132 -17.30 33.94 -5.68
CA GLN A 132 -18.53 33.69 -4.94
C GLN A 132 -18.40 32.55 -3.97
N PRO A 133 -18.80 32.80 -2.74
CA PRO A 133 -18.83 31.74 -1.75
C PRO A 133 -19.84 30.66 -2.05
N GLU A 134 -20.97 30.99 -2.65
CA GLU A 134 -21.98 30.02 -2.97
C GLU A 134 -21.51 29.06 -4.07
N VAL A 135 -20.71 29.53 -5.00
CA VAL A 135 -20.12 28.64 -6.00
C VAL A 135 -19.07 27.76 -5.36
N ALA A 136 -18.29 28.32 -4.46
CA ALA A 136 -17.32 27.53 -3.70
C ALA A 136 -18.04 26.42 -2.94
N THR A 137 -19.17 26.72 -2.34
CA THR A 137 -20.00 25.75 -1.64
C THR A 137 -20.53 24.70 -2.57
N ALA A 138 -20.97 25.10 -3.75
CA ALA A 138 -21.48 24.18 -4.75
C ALA A 138 -20.40 23.25 -5.29
N LEU A 139 -19.15 23.73 -5.32
CA LEU A 139 -18.04 22.94 -5.82
C LEU A 139 -17.44 22.00 -4.76
N SER A 140 -17.74 22.25 -3.54
CA SER A 140 -17.21 21.42 -2.44
C SER A 140 -18.10 20.17 -2.14
#